data_7aea48bde7e0502aa5992638dc9b2926
#
_entry.id   7aea48bde7e0502aa5992638dc9b2926
#
_cell.length_a   1.000
_cell.length_b   1.000
_cell.length_c   1.000
_cell.angle_alpha   90.00
_cell.angle_beta   90.00
_cell.angle_gamma   90.00
#
_symmetry.space_group_name_H-M   'P 1'
#
loop_
_entity.id
_entity.type
_entity.pdbx_description
1 polymer ?
#
loop_
_entity_poly.entity_id
_entity_poly.type
_entity_poly.pdbx_seq_one_letter_code
_entity_poly.pdbx_strand_id
1 'polypeptide(L)'
;MRRFFYNQPNLLQVGSTVPLTEDIFHHWCKVLRASVGEQALFFDGQGGEYSVTLTDITKKQALVTINDFNPINRTLPFTVNIALVMSRGERMDYAIQKATELGVSSIQLLTSQHGEVRLKADQADKKLAHWQQIAVSACEQCGLNIVPNLLAPKAFSDWINEPAGVPTSSNVTKLILAVPPDDSGVATPCNQIEGNDIEHNDIEPSTPYTNPLPHITNQFRQCTLAQFWL
;
A
#
# COMPACT_ATOMS: atom_id res chain seq x y z
N MET A 1 -20.77 -5.13 2.96
CA MET A 1 -20.77 -4.18 4.08
C MET A 1 -19.81 -3.05 3.72
N ARG A 2 -20.14 -1.79 4.00
CA ARG A 2 -19.29 -0.63 3.70
C ARG A 2 -18.12 -0.59 4.64
N ARG A 3 -16.97 -0.05 4.19
CA ARG A 3 -15.77 0.08 4.99
C ARG A 3 -15.29 1.51 4.93
N PHE A 4 -14.79 2.03 6.05
CA PHE A 4 -14.25 3.38 6.16
C PHE A 4 -13.00 3.41 7.01
N PHE A 5 -12.01 4.18 6.57
CA PHE A 5 -10.83 4.47 7.36
C PHE A 5 -11.14 5.57 8.38
N TYR A 6 -11.01 5.23 9.67
CA TYR A 6 -11.25 6.16 10.76
C TYR A 6 -9.93 6.62 11.36
N ASN A 7 -9.53 7.84 11.04
CA ASN A 7 -8.22 8.40 11.38
C ASN A 7 -8.04 8.88 12.84
N GLN A 8 -8.94 8.51 13.74
CA GLN A 8 -8.89 8.83 15.16
C GLN A 8 -8.96 7.55 16.02
N PRO A 9 -7.90 6.72 15.99
CA PRO A 9 -7.93 5.38 16.60
C PRO A 9 -8.22 5.39 18.10
N ASN A 10 -7.79 6.44 18.82
CA ASN A 10 -8.01 6.57 20.26
C ASN A 10 -9.50 6.65 20.67
N LEU A 11 -10.39 6.93 19.72
CA LEU A 11 -11.84 6.99 19.96
C LEU A 11 -12.52 5.64 19.71
N LEU A 12 -11.88 4.69 19.05
CA LEU A 12 -12.47 3.39 18.71
C LEU A 12 -12.42 2.43 19.90
N GLN A 13 -13.41 2.53 20.78
CA GLN A 13 -13.58 1.62 21.91
C GLN A 13 -14.93 0.91 21.81
N VAL A 14 -14.96 -0.41 21.95
CA VAL A 14 -16.19 -1.20 21.90
C VAL A 14 -17.18 -0.70 22.98
N GLY A 15 -18.42 -0.48 22.59
CA GLY A 15 -19.46 0.07 23.42
C GLY A 15 -19.52 1.61 23.47
N SER A 16 -18.54 2.32 22.91
CA SER A 16 -18.55 3.78 22.86
C SER A 16 -19.37 4.30 21.67
N THR A 17 -19.82 5.54 21.79
CA THR A 17 -20.44 6.29 20.69
C THR A 17 -19.51 7.43 20.29
N VAL A 18 -19.18 7.49 19.01
CA VAL A 18 -18.21 8.45 18.47
C VAL A 18 -18.80 9.22 17.29
N PRO A 19 -18.37 10.47 17.06
CA PRO A 19 -18.78 11.23 15.89
C PRO A 19 -18.11 10.70 14.63
N LEU A 20 -18.79 10.78 13.49
CA LEU A 20 -18.14 10.57 12.19
C LEU A 20 -17.15 11.71 11.90
N THR A 21 -16.04 11.38 11.27
CA THR A 21 -15.18 12.39 10.65
C THR A 21 -15.93 13.07 9.50
N GLU A 22 -15.50 14.28 9.11
CA GLU A 22 -16.17 15.05 8.06
C GLU A 22 -16.24 14.27 6.75
N ASP A 23 -15.14 13.59 6.37
CA ASP A 23 -15.06 12.81 5.14
C ASP A 23 -16.03 11.62 5.16
N ILE A 24 -16.08 10.86 6.26
CA ILE A 24 -16.99 9.72 6.41
C ILE A 24 -18.45 10.24 6.45
N PHE A 25 -18.73 11.31 7.19
CA PHE A 25 -20.06 11.89 7.23
C PHE A 25 -20.53 12.32 5.85
N HIS A 26 -19.68 13.05 5.11
CA HIS A 26 -20.02 13.47 3.76
C HIS A 26 -20.26 12.26 2.85
N HIS A 27 -19.32 11.30 2.84
CA HIS A 27 -19.45 10.14 1.95
C HIS A 27 -20.64 9.25 2.34
N TRP A 28 -20.74 8.84 3.60
CA TRP A 28 -21.75 7.88 4.04
C TRP A 28 -23.13 8.49 4.14
N CYS A 29 -23.27 9.66 4.81
CA CYS A 29 -24.59 10.24 5.07
C CYS A 29 -25.09 11.14 3.94
N LYS A 30 -24.21 11.88 3.22
CA LYS A 30 -24.66 12.80 2.16
C LYS A 30 -24.67 12.16 0.79
N VAL A 31 -23.57 11.49 0.39
CA VAL A 31 -23.46 10.88 -0.95
C VAL A 31 -24.26 9.57 -0.99
N LEU A 32 -24.02 8.67 -0.05
CA LEU A 32 -24.64 7.35 -0.01
C LEU A 32 -26.00 7.34 0.70
N ARG A 33 -26.41 8.45 1.31
CA ARG A 33 -27.72 8.66 1.94
C ARG A 33 -28.08 7.60 2.98
N ALA A 34 -27.10 7.28 3.85
CA ALA A 34 -27.29 6.30 4.91
C ALA A 34 -28.39 6.72 5.89
N SER A 35 -29.04 5.73 6.47
CA SER A 35 -30.09 5.87 7.47
C SER A 35 -29.63 5.37 8.84
N VAL A 36 -30.20 5.89 9.90
CA VAL A 36 -30.01 5.38 11.27
C VAL A 36 -30.30 3.88 11.32
N GLY A 37 -29.43 3.12 11.97
CA GLY A 37 -29.47 1.65 12.04
C GLY A 37 -28.61 0.95 10.98
N GLU A 38 -28.11 1.66 9.97
CA GLU A 38 -27.16 1.06 9.02
C GLU A 38 -25.82 0.73 9.69
N GLN A 39 -25.22 -0.36 9.22
CA GLN A 39 -23.95 -0.87 9.72
C GLN A 39 -22.82 -0.66 8.71
N ALA A 40 -21.61 -0.46 9.24
CA ALA A 40 -20.37 -0.38 8.49
C ALA A 40 -19.23 -1.05 9.26
N LEU A 41 -18.08 -1.16 8.61
CA LEU A 41 -16.82 -1.54 9.22
C LEU A 41 -15.89 -0.31 9.25
N PHE A 42 -15.30 -0.05 10.40
CA PHE A 42 -14.25 0.93 10.54
C PHE A 42 -12.91 0.22 10.72
N PHE A 43 -11.84 0.79 10.20
CA PHE A 43 -10.46 0.37 10.47
C PHE A 43 -9.59 1.61 10.66
N ASP A 44 -8.57 1.50 11.50
CA ASP A 44 -7.72 2.61 11.93
C ASP A 44 -6.30 2.56 11.37
N GLY A 45 -6.00 1.57 10.54
CA GLY A 45 -4.66 1.37 9.98
C GLY A 45 -3.69 0.63 10.89
N GLN A 46 -4.10 0.23 12.09
CA GLN A 46 -3.27 -0.52 13.04
C GLN A 46 -3.54 -2.03 13.02
N GLY A 47 -4.48 -2.44 12.19
CA GLY A 47 -4.94 -3.83 12.08
C GLY A 47 -6.26 -4.07 12.80
N GLY A 48 -6.95 -5.14 12.39
CA GLY A 48 -8.31 -5.40 12.84
C GLY A 48 -9.34 -4.47 12.22
N GLU A 49 -10.59 -4.65 12.61
CA GLU A 49 -11.72 -3.85 12.15
C GLU A 49 -12.82 -3.80 13.20
N TYR A 50 -13.53 -2.71 13.23
CA TYR A 50 -14.63 -2.44 14.15
C TYR A 50 -15.95 -2.48 13.40
N SER A 51 -16.93 -3.27 13.90
CA SER A 51 -18.30 -3.15 13.42
C SER A 51 -18.96 -1.97 14.11
N VAL A 52 -19.65 -1.14 13.33
CA VAL A 52 -20.30 0.06 13.84
C VAL A 52 -21.73 0.15 13.34
N THR A 53 -22.60 0.79 14.15
CA THR A 53 -23.99 1.09 13.79
C THR A 53 -24.20 2.60 13.83
N LEU A 54 -24.79 3.15 12.79
CA LEU A 54 -25.16 4.56 12.70
C LEU A 54 -26.36 4.83 13.62
N THR A 55 -26.14 5.62 14.67
CA THR A 55 -27.15 5.81 15.73
C THR A 55 -27.86 7.15 15.69
N ASP A 56 -27.21 8.18 15.15
CA ASP A 56 -27.82 9.50 15.00
C ASP A 56 -27.29 10.21 13.76
N ILE A 57 -28.16 10.97 13.10
CA ILE A 57 -27.83 11.82 11.94
C ILE A 57 -28.49 13.17 12.11
N THR A 58 -27.66 14.21 12.15
CA THR A 58 -28.08 15.60 12.10
C THR A 58 -27.73 16.24 10.76
N LYS A 59 -28.04 17.51 10.59
CA LYS A 59 -27.63 18.26 9.38
C LYS A 59 -26.14 18.43 9.25
N LYS A 60 -25.37 18.41 10.37
CA LYS A 60 -23.96 18.76 10.43
C LYS A 60 -23.05 17.61 10.83
N GLN A 61 -23.57 16.60 11.50
CA GLN A 61 -22.78 15.48 12.03
C GLN A 61 -23.65 14.24 12.16
N ALA A 62 -22.99 13.10 12.32
CA ALA A 62 -23.66 11.85 12.67
C ALA A 62 -22.81 11.09 13.72
N LEU A 63 -23.46 10.22 14.48
CA LEU A 63 -22.88 9.41 15.53
C LEU A 63 -22.97 7.93 15.17
N VAL A 64 -21.96 7.18 15.53
CA VAL A 64 -21.97 5.71 15.43
C VAL A 64 -21.62 5.09 16.78
N THR A 65 -22.26 3.97 17.08
CA THR A 65 -21.87 3.11 18.20
C THR A 65 -20.93 2.01 17.71
N ILE A 66 -19.83 1.82 18.40
CA ILE A 66 -18.86 0.74 18.15
C ILE A 66 -19.41 -0.54 18.78
N ASN A 67 -19.78 -1.52 17.96
CA ASN A 67 -20.43 -2.72 18.46
C ASN A 67 -19.44 -3.80 18.89
N ASP A 68 -18.40 -4.03 18.07
CA ASP A 68 -17.47 -5.12 18.27
C ASP A 68 -16.13 -4.84 17.55
N PHE A 69 -15.07 -5.52 17.99
CA PHE A 69 -13.73 -5.49 17.37
C PHE A 69 -13.32 -6.87 16.90
N ASN A 70 -13.00 -6.99 15.62
CA ASN A 70 -12.46 -8.19 15.02
C ASN A 70 -10.96 -8.02 14.74
N PRO A 71 -10.05 -8.75 15.42
CA PRO A 71 -8.60 -8.61 15.28
C PRO A 71 -8.04 -9.24 13.98
N ILE A 72 -8.87 -9.42 12.97
CA ILE A 72 -8.46 -10.04 11.71
C ILE A 72 -7.32 -9.27 11.04
N ASN A 73 -6.27 -9.99 10.70
CA ASN A 73 -5.17 -9.46 9.92
C ASN A 73 -5.22 -10.02 8.49
N ARG A 74 -5.31 -9.12 7.51
CA ARG A 74 -5.34 -9.46 6.07
C ARG A 74 -4.04 -9.06 5.35
N THR A 75 -3.02 -8.66 6.10
CA THR A 75 -1.72 -8.32 5.51
C THR A 75 -0.98 -9.58 5.05
N LEU A 76 -0.06 -9.38 4.13
CA LEU A 76 0.84 -10.46 3.70
C LEU A 76 1.70 -10.94 4.88
N PRO A 77 2.10 -12.22 4.91
CA PRO A 77 2.98 -12.75 5.96
C PRO A 77 4.44 -12.25 5.84
N PHE A 78 4.70 -11.37 4.91
CA PHE A 78 6.00 -10.73 4.65
C PHE A 78 5.79 -9.25 4.28
N THR A 79 6.82 -8.45 4.50
CA THR A 79 6.80 -7.02 4.17
C THR A 79 7.22 -6.80 2.72
N VAL A 80 6.43 -6.06 1.95
CA VAL A 80 6.75 -5.61 0.60
C VAL A 80 6.92 -4.10 0.62
N ASN A 81 8.12 -3.63 0.26
CA ASN A 81 8.37 -2.21 0.08
C ASN A 81 8.71 -1.97 -1.39
N ILE A 82 8.10 -0.97 -2.00
CA ILE A 82 8.38 -0.59 -3.38
C ILE A 82 8.97 0.81 -3.47
N ALA A 83 9.83 1.02 -4.44
CA ALA A 83 10.33 2.34 -4.79
C ALA A 83 9.89 2.65 -6.23
N LEU A 84 9.13 3.74 -6.40
CA LEU A 84 8.53 4.13 -7.66
C LEU A 84 9.03 5.51 -8.10
N VAL A 85 9.55 5.59 -9.32
CA VAL A 85 9.78 6.89 -9.96
C VAL A 85 8.41 7.51 -10.28
N MET A 86 8.23 8.76 -9.86
CA MET A 86 6.95 9.44 -10.04
C MET A 86 6.64 9.65 -11.53
N SER A 87 5.47 9.19 -11.94
CA SER A 87 4.90 9.42 -13.26
C SER A 87 3.80 10.48 -13.21
N ARG A 88 3.39 11.00 -14.38
CA ARG A 88 2.35 12.04 -14.48
C ARG A 88 0.94 11.44 -14.41
N GLY A 89 0.04 12.21 -13.79
CA GLY A 89 -1.40 12.00 -13.86
C GLY A 89 -1.85 10.67 -13.28
N GLU A 90 -2.84 10.10 -13.91
CA GLU A 90 -3.55 8.89 -13.48
C GLU A 90 -2.68 7.62 -13.39
N ARG A 91 -1.54 7.60 -14.08
CA ARG A 91 -0.61 6.45 -14.02
C ARG A 91 -0.06 6.24 -12.61
N MET A 92 0.31 7.34 -11.93
CA MET A 92 0.80 7.25 -10.56
C MET A 92 -0.32 6.87 -9.59
N ASP A 93 -1.51 7.43 -9.79
CA ASP A 93 -2.70 7.11 -9.01
C ASP A 93 -3.03 5.62 -9.12
N TYR A 94 -3.03 5.09 -10.35
CA TYR A 94 -3.24 3.67 -10.62
C TYR A 94 -2.17 2.77 -9.99
N ALA A 95 -0.89 3.16 -10.10
CA ALA A 95 0.22 2.38 -9.52
C ALA A 95 0.09 2.27 -8.00
N ILE A 96 -0.21 3.38 -7.32
CA ILE A 96 -0.42 3.40 -5.86
C ILE A 96 -1.64 2.56 -5.47
N GLN A 97 -2.75 2.73 -6.19
CA GLN A 97 -3.95 1.93 -5.96
C GLN A 97 -3.65 0.43 -6.05
N LYS A 98 -3.02 -0.01 -7.14
CA LYS A 98 -2.74 -1.45 -7.36
C LYS A 98 -1.68 -2.00 -6.43
N ALA A 99 -0.64 -1.23 -6.11
CA ALA A 99 0.33 -1.62 -5.09
C ALA A 99 -0.33 -1.83 -3.73
N THR A 100 -1.25 -0.93 -3.35
CA THR A 100 -2.01 -1.05 -2.11
C THR A 100 -2.91 -2.29 -2.11
N GLU A 101 -3.69 -2.51 -3.17
CA GLU A 101 -4.56 -3.68 -3.32
C GLU A 101 -3.77 -5.01 -3.23
N LEU A 102 -2.51 -5.01 -3.68
CA LEU A 102 -1.60 -6.15 -3.60
C LEU A 102 -0.90 -6.29 -2.24
N GLY A 103 -1.17 -5.39 -1.29
CA GLY A 103 -0.68 -5.49 0.09
C GLY A 103 0.72 -4.95 0.32
N VAL A 104 1.16 -3.96 -0.46
CA VAL A 104 2.43 -3.26 -0.19
C VAL A 104 2.42 -2.62 1.20
N SER A 105 3.56 -2.67 1.90
CA SER A 105 3.70 -2.09 3.24
C SER A 105 4.17 -0.64 3.20
N SER A 106 5.02 -0.29 2.24
CA SER A 106 5.44 1.10 2.02
C SER A 106 5.79 1.39 0.57
N ILE A 107 5.64 2.64 0.18
CA ILE A 107 5.96 3.15 -1.15
C ILE A 107 6.91 4.33 -1.01
N GLN A 108 8.17 4.18 -1.45
CA GLN A 108 9.11 5.26 -1.59
C GLN A 108 8.91 5.94 -2.94
N LEU A 109 8.52 7.21 -2.91
CA LEU A 109 8.42 8.02 -4.12
C LEU A 109 9.82 8.51 -4.54
N LEU A 110 10.14 8.39 -5.83
CA LEU A 110 11.45 8.77 -6.36
C LEU A 110 11.32 9.82 -7.46
N THR A 111 12.30 10.71 -7.52
CA THR A 111 12.57 11.56 -8.69
C THR A 111 13.78 11.02 -9.42
N SER A 112 13.79 11.06 -10.76
CA SER A 112 14.94 10.70 -11.57
C SER A 112 15.33 11.83 -12.52
N GLN A 113 16.54 11.78 -13.05
CA GLN A 113 17.04 12.79 -14.01
C GLN A 113 16.18 12.87 -15.27
N HIS A 114 15.67 11.72 -15.72
CA HIS A 114 14.81 11.58 -16.90
C HIS A 114 13.33 11.54 -16.56
N GLY A 115 12.98 11.65 -15.25
CA GLY A 115 11.60 11.62 -14.79
C GLY A 115 10.82 12.85 -15.25
N GLU A 116 9.58 12.61 -15.66
CA GLU A 116 8.66 13.66 -16.13
C GLU A 116 8.17 14.59 -15.02
N VAL A 117 8.26 14.17 -13.77
CA VAL A 117 7.68 14.89 -12.63
C VAL A 117 8.78 15.54 -11.79
N ARG A 118 8.74 16.85 -11.75
CA ARG A 118 9.54 17.66 -10.82
C ARG A 118 8.57 18.43 -9.93
N LEU A 119 8.41 17.98 -8.70
CA LEU A 119 7.56 18.64 -7.72
C LEU A 119 8.34 19.78 -7.03
N LYS A 120 7.73 20.95 -6.96
CA LYS A 120 8.17 21.99 -6.03
C LYS A 120 7.79 21.56 -4.60
N ALA A 121 8.51 22.03 -3.59
CA ALA A 121 8.29 21.63 -2.20
C ALA A 121 6.83 21.83 -1.75
N ASP A 122 6.22 22.96 -2.09
CA ASP A 122 4.82 23.28 -1.78
C ASP A 122 3.79 22.36 -2.48
N GLN A 123 4.17 21.71 -3.57
CA GLN A 123 3.34 20.79 -4.33
C GLN A 123 3.53 19.33 -3.86
N ALA A 124 4.69 19.02 -3.29
CA ALA A 124 5.02 17.66 -2.85
C ALA A 124 4.06 17.20 -1.75
N ASP A 125 3.81 18.02 -0.74
CA ASP A 125 2.91 17.67 0.36
C ASP A 125 1.47 17.45 -0.11
N LYS A 126 0.98 18.31 -1.00
CA LYS A 126 -0.37 18.17 -1.58
C LYS A 126 -0.51 16.89 -2.39
N LYS A 127 0.52 16.55 -3.17
CA LYS A 127 0.53 15.31 -3.95
C LYS A 127 0.64 14.09 -3.06
N LEU A 128 1.47 14.13 -2.02
CA LEU A 128 1.60 13.05 -1.06
C LEU A 128 0.27 12.80 -0.34
N ALA A 129 -0.41 13.85 0.11
CA ALA A 129 -1.73 13.76 0.73
C ALA A 129 -2.78 13.16 -0.23
N HIS A 130 -2.77 13.57 -1.50
CA HIS A 130 -3.65 13.00 -2.53
C HIS A 130 -3.39 11.49 -2.72
N TRP A 131 -2.14 11.08 -2.85
CA TRP A 131 -1.77 9.68 -3.03
C TRP A 131 -2.04 8.84 -1.77
N GLN A 132 -1.86 9.43 -0.58
CA GLN A 132 -2.26 8.77 0.67
C GLN A 132 -3.77 8.51 0.70
N GLN A 133 -4.58 9.44 0.20
CA GLN A 133 -6.03 9.24 0.10
C GLN A 133 -6.40 8.15 -0.90
N ILE A 134 -5.67 8.00 -2.00
CA ILE A 134 -5.83 6.88 -2.95
C ILE A 134 -5.55 5.54 -2.25
N ALA A 135 -4.46 5.46 -1.47
CA ALA A 135 -4.14 4.26 -0.72
C ALA A 135 -5.23 3.92 0.32
N VAL A 136 -5.76 4.92 1.03
CA VAL A 136 -6.90 4.75 1.94
C VAL A 136 -8.12 4.18 1.21
N SER A 137 -8.52 4.81 0.10
CA SER A 137 -9.67 4.36 -0.69
C SER A 137 -9.48 2.94 -1.25
N ALA A 138 -8.25 2.59 -1.63
CA ALA A 138 -7.92 1.22 -2.05
C ALA A 138 -8.08 0.22 -0.90
N CYS A 139 -7.65 0.55 0.32
CA CYS A 139 -7.85 -0.28 1.52
C CYS A 139 -9.34 -0.44 1.87
N GLU A 140 -10.13 0.63 1.77
CA GLU A 140 -11.58 0.57 1.97
C GLU A 140 -12.24 -0.42 1.00
N GLN A 141 -11.79 -0.44 -0.24
CA GLN A 141 -12.36 -1.28 -1.30
C GLN A 141 -11.84 -2.74 -1.24
N CYS A 142 -10.53 -2.96 -1.07
CA CYS A 142 -9.95 -4.31 -1.11
C CYS A 142 -10.02 -5.06 0.23
N GLY A 143 -10.33 -4.36 1.33
CA GLY A 143 -10.50 -4.97 2.64
C GLY A 143 -9.24 -5.03 3.51
N LEU A 144 -8.13 -4.46 3.10
CA LEU A 144 -6.94 -4.34 3.94
C LEU A 144 -7.21 -3.42 5.13
N ASN A 145 -6.63 -3.75 6.29
CA ASN A 145 -6.81 -3.00 7.53
C ASN A 145 -5.59 -2.15 7.90
N ILE A 146 -4.51 -2.24 7.13
CA ILE A 146 -3.30 -1.45 7.29
C ILE A 146 -3.09 -0.66 6.00
N VAL A 147 -3.02 0.66 6.14
CA VAL A 147 -2.77 1.55 5.00
C VAL A 147 -1.25 1.64 4.78
N PRO A 148 -0.75 1.46 3.54
CA PRO A 148 0.68 1.56 3.29
C PRO A 148 1.21 2.96 3.58
N ASN A 149 2.46 3.01 4.03
CA ASN A 149 3.14 4.28 4.29
C ASN A 149 3.74 4.83 2.99
N LEU A 150 3.26 5.99 2.56
CA LEU A 150 3.85 6.71 1.43
C LEU A 150 4.94 7.66 1.95
N LEU A 151 6.18 7.43 1.48
CA LEU A 151 7.33 8.22 1.89
C LEU A 151 7.52 9.41 0.96
N ALA A 152 7.94 10.55 1.53
CA ALA A 152 8.19 11.77 0.78
C ALA A 152 9.13 11.55 -0.42
N PRO A 153 8.95 12.30 -1.52
CA PRO A 153 9.79 12.16 -2.70
C PRO A 153 11.27 12.40 -2.40
N LYS A 154 12.13 11.52 -2.91
CA LYS A 154 13.58 11.56 -2.77
C LYS A 154 14.24 11.38 -4.14
N ALA A 155 15.41 11.97 -4.35
CA ALA A 155 16.16 11.73 -5.58
C ALA A 155 16.64 10.26 -5.63
N PHE A 156 16.52 9.65 -6.80
CA PHE A 156 16.97 8.27 -7.01
C PHE A 156 18.45 8.07 -6.66
N SER A 157 19.31 9.06 -7.04
CA SER A 157 20.73 9.07 -6.72
C SER A 157 21.01 9.04 -5.21
N ASP A 158 20.22 9.79 -4.45
CA ASP A 158 20.39 9.88 -3.01
C ASP A 158 19.90 8.59 -2.33
N TRP A 159 18.73 8.13 -2.78
CA TRP A 159 18.10 6.94 -2.24
C TRP A 159 18.94 5.66 -2.45
N ILE A 160 19.56 5.48 -3.63
CA ILE A 160 20.38 4.28 -3.92
C ILE A 160 21.70 4.28 -3.15
N ASN A 161 22.22 5.46 -2.82
CA ASN A 161 23.46 5.63 -2.09
C ASN A 161 23.26 5.74 -0.56
N GLU A 162 22.03 5.81 -0.08
CA GLU A 162 21.81 5.73 1.36
C GLU A 162 22.31 4.40 1.87
N PRO A 163 23.16 4.43 2.93
CA PRO A 163 23.45 3.21 3.66
C PRO A 163 22.08 2.69 4.08
N ALA A 164 21.67 1.60 3.45
CA ALA A 164 20.34 1.07 3.64
C ALA A 164 20.09 0.99 5.15
N GLY A 165 19.15 1.77 5.63
CA GLY A 165 18.46 1.47 6.88
C GLY A 165 17.66 0.18 6.75
N VAL A 166 18.11 -0.69 5.86
CA VAL A 166 17.66 -2.07 5.71
C VAL A 166 18.20 -2.77 6.94
N PRO A 167 17.31 -3.32 7.78
CA PRO A 167 17.78 -4.21 8.83
C PRO A 167 18.72 -5.21 8.17
N THR A 168 19.93 -5.33 8.70
CA THR A 168 20.93 -6.32 8.31
C THR A 168 20.47 -7.75 8.61
N SER A 169 19.17 -7.99 8.55
CA SER A 169 18.60 -9.32 8.65
C SER A 169 18.83 -10.04 7.31
N SER A 170 19.41 -11.18 7.40
CA SER A 170 19.83 -12.08 6.30
C SER A 170 18.69 -12.55 5.34
N ASN A 171 17.51 -11.93 5.38
CA ASN A 171 16.31 -12.36 4.67
C ASN A 171 15.65 -11.25 3.84
N VAL A 172 16.42 -10.33 3.28
CA VAL A 172 15.89 -9.28 2.37
C VAL A 172 16.23 -9.64 0.94
N THR A 173 15.21 -9.85 0.11
CA THR A 173 15.37 -10.01 -1.34
C THR A 173 15.13 -8.66 -2.01
N LYS A 174 16.08 -8.19 -2.82
CA LYS A 174 15.97 -6.98 -3.63
C LYS A 174 15.71 -7.36 -5.08
N LEU A 175 14.67 -6.80 -5.68
CA LEU A 175 14.31 -7.02 -7.07
C LEU A 175 14.34 -5.69 -7.81
N ILE A 176 14.94 -5.67 -8.99
CA ILE A 176 14.93 -4.53 -9.91
C ILE A 176 14.19 -4.97 -11.17
N LEU A 177 13.10 -4.28 -11.49
CA LEU A 177 12.44 -4.46 -12.77
C LEU A 177 13.15 -3.58 -13.81
N ALA A 178 13.79 -4.20 -14.78
CA ALA A 178 14.48 -3.54 -15.88
C ALA A 178 13.84 -3.97 -17.21
N VAL A 179 13.86 -3.06 -18.18
CA VAL A 179 13.53 -3.43 -19.56
C VAL A 179 14.67 -4.32 -20.06
N PRO A 180 14.41 -5.51 -20.65
CA PRO A 180 15.45 -6.29 -21.27
C PRO A 180 16.19 -5.44 -22.31
N PRO A 181 17.51 -5.59 -22.46
CA PRO A 181 18.22 -4.95 -23.56
C PRO A 181 17.59 -5.41 -24.88
N ASP A 182 17.42 -4.47 -25.81
CA ASP A 182 16.99 -4.80 -27.16
C ASP A 182 17.95 -5.87 -27.73
N ASP A 183 17.43 -6.75 -28.62
CA ASP A 183 18.19 -7.83 -29.26
C ASP A 183 19.44 -7.38 -30.08
N SER A 184 19.84 -6.13 -29.94
CA SER A 184 21.05 -5.54 -30.53
C SER A 184 22.38 -6.00 -29.88
N GLY A 185 22.34 -7.01 -29.02
CA GLY A 185 23.55 -7.80 -28.66
C GLY A 185 24.54 -7.11 -27.72
N VAL A 186 24.21 -5.96 -27.14
CA VAL A 186 25.07 -5.33 -26.11
C VAL A 186 24.45 -5.57 -24.75
N ALA A 187 24.70 -6.73 -24.19
CA ALA A 187 24.46 -7.00 -22.77
C ALA A 187 25.36 -6.06 -21.94
N THR A 188 24.78 -4.99 -21.42
CA THR A 188 25.42 -4.29 -20.31
C THR A 188 25.23 -5.17 -19.08
N PRO A 189 26.31 -5.73 -18.51
CA PRO A 189 26.16 -6.62 -17.37
C PRO A 189 25.60 -5.80 -16.20
N CYS A 190 24.50 -6.23 -15.64
CA CYS A 190 24.10 -5.89 -14.27
C CYS A 190 25.12 -6.55 -13.34
N ASN A 191 26.36 -6.09 -13.37
CA ASN A 191 27.41 -6.61 -12.52
C ASN A 191 27.31 -5.97 -11.13
N GLN A 192 27.22 -6.90 -10.22
CA GLN A 192 27.68 -6.91 -8.84
C GLN A 192 26.76 -6.25 -7.83
N ILE A 193 25.70 -6.98 -7.51
CA ILE A 193 25.35 -7.17 -6.12
C ILE A 193 25.80 -8.60 -5.81
N GLU A 194 26.96 -8.73 -5.17
CA GLU A 194 27.44 -10.01 -4.67
C GLU A 194 26.44 -10.51 -3.63
N GLY A 195 25.72 -11.53 -3.97
CA GLY A 195 24.84 -12.27 -3.11
C GLY A 195 24.76 -13.69 -3.64
N ASN A 196 25.35 -14.58 -2.88
CA ASN A 196 25.53 -16.02 -3.05
C ASN A 196 24.53 -16.72 -3.99
N ASP A 197 25.12 -17.48 -4.88
CA ASP A 197 24.65 -18.57 -5.71
C ASP A 197 23.18 -18.98 -5.57
N ILE A 198 22.40 -18.61 -6.58
CA ILE A 198 21.11 -19.24 -6.86
C ILE A 198 21.39 -20.26 -7.96
N GLU A 199 21.40 -21.55 -7.60
CA GLU A 199 21.38 -22.64 -8.55
C GLU A 199 20.15 -22.53 -9.46
N HIS A 200 20.40 -22.40 -10.77
CA HIS A 200 19.40 -22.55 -11.81
C HIS A 200 18.92 -24.01 -11.84
N ASN A 201 17.75 -24.28 -11.34
CA ASN A 201 17.04 -25.50 -11.70
C ASN A 201 16.11 -25.18 -12.87
N ASP A 202 16.42 -25.76 -14.02
CA ASP A 202 15.64 -25.73 -15.23
C ASP A 202 14.22 -26.24 -14.99
N ILE A 203 13.22 -25.37 -15.17
CA ILE A 203 11.80 -25.73 -15.12
C ILE A 203 11.33 -25.89 -16.55
N GLU A 204 11.12 -27.12 -16.99
CA GLU A 204 10.44 -27.46 -18.26
C GLU A 204 8.98 -26.99 -18.26
N PRO A 205 8.45 -26.46 -19.37
CA PRO A 205 7.08 -25.96 -19.45
C PRO A 205 6.10 -27.07 -19.87
N SER A 206 5.66 -27.92 -18.97
CA SER A 206 4.51 -28.79 -19.27
C SER A 206 3.93 -29.46 -18.01
N THR A 207 3.10 -28.75 -17.24
CA THR A 207 1.99 -29.36 -16.47
C THR A 207 1.03 -28.27 -15.99
N PRO A 208 -0.29 -28.54 -15.96
CA PRO A 208 -1.27 -27.55 -15.54
C PRO A 208 -1.18 -27.30 -14.03
N TYR A 209 -1.30 -26.03 -13.67
CA TYR A 209 -1.28 -25.52 -12.30
C TYR A 209 -2.22 -26.29 -11.38
N THR A 210 -1.70 -27.20 -10.60
CA THR A 210 -2.29 -27.69 -9.35
C THR A 210 -1.43 -27.14 -8.22
N ASN A 211 -2.04 -26.27 -7.45
CA ASN A 211 -1.59 -25.53 -6.30
C ASN A 211 -0.48 -26.21 -5.45
N PRO A 212 0.75 -25.68 -5.40
CA PRO A 212 1.70 -26.04 -4.38
C PRO A 212 2.22 -24.79 -3.65
N LEU A 213 1.48 -24.31 -2.67
CA LEU A 213 1.91 -23.24 -1.79
C LEU A 213 2.33 -23.68 -0.38
N PRO A 214 3.14 -24.75 -0.16
CA PRO A 214 3.79 -24.90 1.14
C PRO A 214 5.27 -24.56 1.17
N HIS A 215 5.98 -24.43 0.03
CA HIS A 215 7.44 -24.25 0.05
C HIS A 215 7.94 -22.82 -0.13
N ILE A 216 7.09 -21.87 -0.54
CA ILE A 216 7.48 -20.47 -0.74
C ILE A 216 7.48 -19.67 0.57
N THR A 217 6.78 -20.14 1.61
CA THR A 217 6.57 -19.40 2.86
C THR A 217 7.83 -19.19 3.71
N ASN A 218 8.92 -19.92 3.48
CA ASN A 218 10.14 -19.76 4.27
C ASN A 218 11.24 -18.91 3.63
N GLN A 219 11.14 -18.56 2.34
CA GLN A 219 12.18 -17.76 1.65
C GLN A 219 11.85 -16.27 1.51
N PHE A 220 10.60 -15.86 1.66
CA PHE A 220 10.20 -14.46 1.45
C PHE A 220 9.74 -13.81 2.76
N ARG A 221 10.68 -13.39 3.60
CA ARG A 221 10.34 -12.60 4.79
C ARG A 221 10.35 -11.08 4.57
N GLN A 222 11.08 -10.60 3.57
CA GLN A 222 11.05 -9.18 3.16
C GLN A 222 11.46 -9.05 1.69
N CYS A 223 10.59 -8.52 0.84
CA CYS A 223 10.92 -8.10 -0.51
C CYS A 223 11.02 -6.58 -0.58
N THR A 224 12.15 -6.08 -1.00
CA THR A 224 12.36 -4.63 -1.22
C THR A 224 12.75 -4.39 -2.67
N LEU A 225 12.04 -3.54 -3.36
CA LEU A 225 12.27 -2.99 -4.69
C LEU A 225 11.54 -3.62 -5.88
N ALA A 226 10.53 -2.91 -6.35
CA ALA A 226 10.08 -2.98 -7.72
C ALA A 226 10.19 -1.59 -8.36
N GLN A 227 10.94 -1.46 -9.45
CA GLN A 227 11.01 -0.24 -10.25
C GLN A 227 10.20 -0.48 -11.53
N PHE A 228 9.06 0.20 -11.64
CA PHE A 228 8.27 0.19 -12.88
C PHE A 228 8.70 1.35 -13.77
N TRP A 229 9.12 1.04 -14.99
CA TRP A 229 9.16 1.96 -16.11
C TRP A 229 7.92 1.69 -16.97
N LEU A 230 7.09 2.68 -17.11
CA LEU A 230 6.05 2.74 -18.14
C LEU A 230 6.41 3.81 -19.16
#